data_5b674972a614a979fc99bea0df7b0755
#
_entry.id   5b674972a614a979fc99bea0df7b0755
#
_cell.length_a   1.000
_cell.length_b   1.000
_cell.length_c   1.000
_cell.angle_alpha   90.00
_cell.angle_beta   90.00
_cell.angle_gamma   90.00
#
_symmetry.space_group_name_H-M   'P 1'
#
loop_
_entity.id
_entity.type
_entity.pdbx_description
1 polymer ?
#
loop_
_entity_poly.entity_id
_entity_poly.type
_entity_poly.pdbx_seq_one_letter_code
_entity_poly.pdbx_strand_id
1 'polypeptide(L)'
;DYARHKISTGKVSDSFGKGHIYKVEYTDKELPKLTQYFYLYPGKEYILTDFTVEAKEEISSGRMAPVNVDSISGFLQASDNRALFVPFDNDKWIRYQSHPLGFDTLVSYEVTAIFNNESRNGLVIGSVEHDNWKTGISIGKGDRDNIGSLVCYGGIADEQTRDVKAHGALAGKKIKSPKVFLGFFENWCDGLEAYAKANAVIAPPKAWEKAVPFGWNSWGAL
;
A
#
# COMPACT_ATOMS: atom_id res chain seq x y z
N ASP A 1 -0.46 24.35 -0.69
CA ASP A 1 -0.64 23.69 -2.01
C ASP A 1 0.48 24.14 -2.97
N TYR A 2 0.90 23.24 -3.87
CA TYR A 2 1.92 23.55 -4.87
C TYR A 2 1.35 24.48 -5.97
N ALA A 3 2.09 25.53 -6.29
CA ALA A 3 1.64 26.54 -7.27
C ALA A 3 1.63 26.02 -8.72
N ARG A 4 2.44 25.00 -9.04
CA ARG A 4 2.60 24.49 -10.41
C ARG A 4 2.77 22.98 -10.42
N HIS A 5 2.23 22.34 -11.46
CA HIS A 5 2.50 20.94 -11.77
C HIS A 5 2.81 20.76 -13.26
N LYS A 6 3.59 19.72 -13.58
CA LYS A 6 3.94 19.32 -14.94
C LYS A 6 3.82 17.81 -15.05
N ILE A 7 3.13 17.35 -16.08
CA ILE A 7 3.01 15.92 -16.39
C ILE A 7 4.00 15.59 -17.52
N SER A 8 4.68 14.47 -17.38
CA SER A 8 5.55 13.91 -18.43
C SER A 8 5.42 12.39 -18.45
N THR A 9 5.74 11.80 -19.59
CA THR A 9 5.69 10.36 -19.81
C THR A 9 7.06 9.86 -20.27
N GLY A 10 7.36 8.61 -20.00
CA GLY A 10 8.61 7.97 -20.41
C GLY A 10 8.48 6.46 -20.48
N LYS A 11 9.56 5.81 -20.85
CA LYS A 11 9.72 4.35 -20.76
C LYS A 11 10.42 4.00 -19.46
N VAL A 12 10.08 2.87 -18.88
CA VAL A 12 10.76 2.26 -17.74
C VAL A 12 11.19 0.85 -18.11
N SER A 13 12.33 0.43 -17.58
CA SER A 13 12.80 -0.96 -17.68
C SER A 13 13.49 -1.29 -16.35
N ASP A 14 12.85 -2.12 -15.55
CA ASP A 14 13.28 -2.52 -14.22
C ASP A 14 12.96 -3.99 -13.94
N SER A 15 12.97 -4.41 -12.68
CA SER A 15 12.67 -5.79 -12.27
C SER A 15 11.24 -6.24 -12.62
N PHE A 16 10.29 -5.31 -12.79
CA PHE A 16 8.92 -5.61 -13.24
C PHE A 16 8.82 -5.78 -14.76
N GLY A 17 9.87 -5.41 -15.50
CA GLY A 17 9.95 -5.52 -16.94
C GLY A 17 10.02 -4.17 -17.66
N LYS A 18 9.64 -4.17 -18.95
CA LYS A 18 9.54 -2.95 -19.76
C LYS A 18 8.12 -2.39 -19.68
N GLY A 19 8.01 -1.10 -19.45
CA GLY A 19 6.71 -0.44 -19.29
C GLY A 19 6.78 1.06 -19.57
N HIS A 20 5.75 1.74 -19.12
CA HIS A 20 5.61 3.19 -19.20
C HIS A 20 5.63 3.78 -17.79
N ILE A 21 6.21 4.98 -17.68
CA ILE A 21 6.20 5.78 -16.46
C ILE A 21 5.56 7.11 -16.73
N TYR A 22 4.61 7.50 -15.89
CA TYR A 22 4.03 8.83 -15.85
C TYR A 22 4.58 9.54 -14.62
N LYS A 23 4.98 10.79 -14.78
CA LYS A 23 5.54 11.64 -13.74
C LYS A 23 4.70 12.88 -13.62
N VAL A 24 4.30 13.20 -12.39
CA VAL A 24 3.67 14.47 -12.05
C VAL A 24 4.63 15.22 -11.14
N GLU A 25 5.26 16.27 -11.65
CA GLU A 25 6.19 17.11 -10.90
C GLU A 25 5.44 18.31 -10.36
N TYR A 26 5.48 18.47 -9.05
CA TYR A 26 4.93 19.61 -8.32
C TYR A 26 6.08 20.51 -7.88
N THR A 27 5.97 21.79 -8.24
CA THR A 27 7.00 22.78 -7.93
C THR A 27 6.39 24.05 -7.33
N ASP A 28 7.12 24.60 -6.37
CA ASP A 28 6.80 25.85 -5.71
C ASP A 28 8.09 26.61 -5.41
N LYS A 29 7.99 27.89 -5.03
CA LYS A 29 9.15 28.70 -4.64
C LYS A 29 9.69 28.37 -3.26
N GLU A 30 8.81 27.99 -2.34
CA GLU A 30 9.09 27.80 -0.92
C GLU A 30 9.07 26.34 -0.50
N LEU A 31 8.39 25.47 -1.26
CA LEU A 31 8.23 24.05 -0.94
C LEU A 31 9.28 23.18 -1.68
N PRO A 32 9.72 22.09 -1.07
CA PRO A 32 10.52 21.07 -1.75
C PRO A 32 9.81 20.56 -3.01
N LYS A 33 10.58 20.22 -4.04
CA LYS A 33 10.01 19.60 -5.25
C LYS A 33 9.45 18.21 -4.90
N LEU A 34 8.19 17.96 -5.25
CA LEU A 34 7.57 16.65 -5.16
C LEU A 34 7.40 16.06 -6.56
N THR A 35 7.75 14.79 -6.73
CA THR A 35 7.51 14.08 -8.00
C THR A 35 6.79 12.78 -7.69
N GLN A 36 5.54 12.67 -8.15
CA GLN A 36 4.73 11.45 -8.11
C GLN A 36 5.01 10.63 -9.36
N TYR A 37 5.17 9.32 -9.20
CA TYR A 37 5.42 8.36 -10.27
C TYR A 37 4.30 7.33 -10.34
N PHE A 38 3.86 7.02 -11.56
CA PHE A 38 2.95 5.91 -11.84
C PHE A 38 3.61 5.00 -12.88
N TYR A 39 3.71 3.72 -12.57
CA TYR A 39 4.36 2.72 -13.40
C TYR A 39 3.31 1.76 -13.94
N LEU A 40 3.29 1.58 -15.26
CA LEU A 40 2.36 0.71 -15.97
C LEU A 40 3.15 -0.29 -16.79
N TYR A 41 2.88 -1.57 -16.59
CA TYR A 41 3.55 -2.67 -17.29
C TYR A 41 2.55 -3.44 -18.13
N PRO A 42 2.83 -3.70 -19.43
CA PRO A 42 1.95 -4.49 -20.28
C PRO A 42 1.62 -5.86 -19.67
N GLY A 43 0.36 -6.26 -19.71
CA GLY A 43 -0.11 -7.53 -19.16
C GLY A 43 -0.19 -7.60 -17.62
N LYS A 44 -0.06 -6.46 -16.93
CA LYS A 44 -0.33 -6.34 -15.50
C LYS A 44 -1.65 -5.62 -15.29
N GLU A 45 -2.52 -6.16 -14.46
CA GLU A 45 -3.83 -5.60 -14.09
C GLU A 45 -3.73 -4.64 -12.89
N TYR A 46 -2.53 -4.12 -12.63
CA TYR A 46 -2.24 -3.19 -11.57
C TYR A 46 -1.24 -2.13 -12.01
N ILE A 47 -1.22 -1.05 -11.30
CA ILE A 47 -0.19 -0.02 -11.38
C ILE A 47 0.67 -0.03 -10.12
N LEU A 48 1.90 0.48 -10.24
CA LEU A 48 2.71 0.83 -9.08
C LEU A 48 2.82 2.35 -8.98
N THR A 49 2.87 2.86 -7.76
CA THR A 49 3.04 4.30 -7.51
C THR A 49 3.94 4.55 -6.33
N ASP A 50 4.78 5.56 -6.44
CA ASP A 50 5.57 6.12 -5.35
C ASP A 50 5.77 7.62 -5.60
N PHE A 51 6.37 8.33 -4.65
CA PHE A 51 6.80 9.71 -4.87
C PHE A 51 8.13 10.01 -4.19
N THR A 52 8.81 11.02 -4.70
CA THR A 52 10.03 11.57 -4.11
C THR A 52 9.83 13.02 -3.72
N VAL A 53 10.50 13.44 -2.65
CA VAL A 53 10.61 14.83 -2.27
C VAL A 53 12.07 15.22 -2.34
N GLU A 54 12.38 16.31 -3.05
CA GLU A 54 13.74 16.81 -3.25
C GLU A 54 13.85 18.26 -2.81
N ALA A 55 14.91 18.58 -2.05
CA ALA A 55 15.20 19.93 -1.56
C ALA A 55 16.69 20.26 -1.70
N LYS A 56 17.03 21.54 -1.61
CA LYS A 56 18.42 22.01 -1.60
C LYS A 56 19.13 21.63 -0.29
N GLU A 57 18.41 21.78 0.81
CA GLU A 57 18.86 21.41 2.15
C GLU A 57 18.31 20.04 2.55
N GLU A 58 18.85 19.47 3.61
CA GLU A 58 18.36 18.22 4.17
C GLU A 58 16.92 18.37 4.67
N ILE A 59 16.07 17.46 4.27
CA ILE A 59 14.67 17.32 4.72
C ILE A 59 14.50 16.00 5.44
N SER A 60 13.50 15.93 6.30
CA SER A 60 13.19 14.73 7.07
C SER A 60 11.69 14.50 7.12
N SER A 61 11.28 13.24 7.02
CA SER A 61 9.88 12.85 7.16
C SER A 61 9.74 11.52 7.87
N GLY A 62 8.89 11.47 8.89
CA GLY A 62 8.48 10.23 9.58
C GLY A 62 7.26 9.57 8.94
N ARG A 63 6.64 10.21 7.92
CA ARG A 63 5.47 9.66 7.24
C ARG A 63 5.39 10.13 5.80
N MET A 64 5.17 9.19 4.87
CA MET A 64 4.98 9.50 3.45
C MET A 64 3.82 8.67 2.88
N ALA A 65 2.82 9.32 2.26
CA ALA A 65 1.62 8.68 1.75
C ALA A 65 1.52 8.81 0.21
N PRO A 66 1.97 7.81 -0.57
CA PRO A 66 1.87 7.85 -2.03
C PRO A 66 0.45 7.73 -2.57
N VAL A 67 -0.47 7.22 -1.77
CA VAL A 67 -1.90 7.23 -2.08
C VAL A 67 -2.63 7.93 -0.94
N ASN A 68 -3.32 9.00 -1.27
CA ASN A 68 -4.17 9.77 -0.36
C ASN A 68 -5.38 10.29 -1.13
N VAL A 69 -6.53 9.69 -0.91
CA VAL A 69 -7.78 9.98 -1.62
C VAL A 69 -8.87 10.26 -0.60
N ASP A 70 -9.54 11.39 -0.74
CA ASP A 70 -10.56 11.87 0.23
C ASP A 70 -11.88 11.12 0.12
N SER A 71 -12.23 10.60 -1.05
CA SER A 71 -13.47 9.83 -1.24
C SER A 71 -13.40 8.97 -2.49
N ILE A 72 -13.91 7.74 -2.41
CA ILE A 72 -14.06 6.84 -3.55
C ILE A 72 -15.49 6.30 -3.56
N SER A 73 -16.20 6.50 -4.69
CA SER A 73 -17.56 6.04 -4.88
C SER A 73 -17.73 5.33 -6.22
N GLY A 74 -18.76 4.48 -6.31
CA GLY A 74 -19.23 3.90 -7.55
C GLY A 74 -18.34 2.85 -8.19
N PHE A 75 -17.30 2.34 -7.51
CA PHE A 75 -16.45 1.29 -8.06
C PHE A 75 -16.87 -0.12 -7.65
N LEU A 76 -17.70 -0.25 -6.64
CA LEU A 76 -18.35 -1.49 -6.22
C LEU A 76 -19.86 -1.41 -6.38
N GLN A 77 -20.49 -2.57 -6.57
CA GLN A 77 -21.96 -2.65 -6.61
C GLN A 77 -22.53 -2.43 -5.19
N ALA A 78 -23.75 -1.88 -5.13
CA ALA A 78 -24.45 -1.64 -3.88
C ALA A 78 -24.99 -2.97 -3.29
N SER A 79 -24.15 -3.69 -2.52
CA SER A 79 -24.54 -4.90 -1.80
C SER A 79 -23.56 -5.14 -0.65
N ASP A 80 -23.15 -6.37 -0.35
CA ASP A 80 -22.23 -6.71 0.74
C ASP A 80 -20.77 -6.30 0.40
N ASN A 81 -20.50 -4.99 0.47
CA ASN A 81 -19.16 -4.44 0.29
C ASN A 81 -18.36 -4.51 1.60
N ARG A 82 -17.15 -4.98 1.50
CA ARG A 82 -16.30 -5.31 2.64
C ARG A 82 -14.86 -4.83 2.44
N ALA A 83 -14.15 -4.67 3.55
CA ALA A 83 -12.72 -4.43 3.57
C ALA A 83 -12.02 -5.55 4.36
N LEU A 84 -10.91 -6.06 3.85
CA LEU A 84 -10.07 -7.02 4.53
C LEU A 84 -9.23 -6.30 5.57
N PHE A 85 -9.35 -6.67 6.84
CA PHE A 85 -8.44 -6.27 7.88
C PHE A 85 -7.26 -7.25 7.94
N VAL A 86 -6.06 -6.74 7.74
CA VAL A 86 -4.80 -7.46 7.91
C VAL A 86 -4.11 -6.92 9.15
N PRO A 87 -3.99 -7.70 10.25
CA PRO A 87 -3.31 -7.26 11.46
C PRO A 87 -1.79 -7.18 11.23
N PHE A 88 -1.11 -6.35 12.00
CA PHE A 88 0.35 -6.28 11.97
C PHE A 88 0.98 -7.60 12.42
N ASP A 89 0.52 -8.11 13.54
CA ASP A 89 0.86 -9.44 14.05
C ASP A 89 -0.31 -10.04 14.84
N ASN A 90 -0.14 -11.22 15.42
CA ASN A 90 -1.18 -11.90 16.18
C ASN A 90 -0.98 -11.86 17.70
N ASP A 91 -0.08 -11.06 18.21
CA ASP A 91 0.31 -11.01 19.62
C ASP A 91 -0.83 -10.69 20.58
N LYS A 92 -1.75 -9.84 20.14
CA LYS A 92 -2.97 -9.49 20.88
C LYS A 92 -4.17 -10.37 20.50
N TRP A 93 -3.94 -11.53 19.89
CA TRP A 93 -4.98 -12.41 19.37
C TRP A 93 -5.88 -11.76 18.33
N ILE A 94 -5.39 -10.70 17.67
CA ILE A 94 -6.06 -10.06 16.55
C ILE A 94 -5.93 -10.96 15.34
N ARG A 95 -7.04 -11.17 14.61
CA ARG A 95 -7.12 -12.06 13.46
C ARG A 95 -7.45 -11.31 12.19
N TYR A 96 -7.07 -11.88 11.06
CA TYR A 96 -7.59 -11.46 9.76
C TYR A 96 -9.11 -11.51 9.77
N GLN A 97 -9.75 -10.43 9.34
CA GLN A 97 -11.20 -10.31 9.31
C GLN A 97 -11.63 -9.51 8.10
N SER A 98 -12.83 -9.76 7.59
CA SER A 98 -13.48 -8.88 6.64
C SER A 98 -14.56 -8.08 7.34
N HIS A 99 -14.46 -6.76 7.25
CA HIS A 99 -15.43 -5.84 7.83
C HIS A 99 -16.33 -5.27 6.74
N PRO A 100 -17.65 -5.19 6.94
CA PRO A 100 -18.52 -4.44 6.03
C PRO A 100 -18.06 -2.98 5.93
N LEU A 101 -18.19 -2.37 4.75
CA LEU A 101 -17.93 -0.94 4.59
C LEU A 101 -18.99 -0.12 5.36
N GLY A 102 -18.62 1.11 5.71
CA GLY A 102 -19.50 2.03 6.47
C GLY A 102 -19.33 1.98 7.99
N PHE A 103 -18.43 1.15 8.51
CA PHE A 103 -18.01 1.15 9.90
C PHE A 103 -16.99 2.26 10.20
N ASP A 104 -16.39 2.19 11.39
CA ASP A 104 -15.32 3.09 11.78
C ASP A 104 -14.10 2.94 10.86
N THR A 105 -13.17 3.87 10.97
CA THR A 105 -11.92 3.81 10.22
C THR A 105 -11.19 2.49 10.49
N LEU A 106 -10.87 1.77 9.42
CA LEU A 106 -10.09 0.54 9.46
C LEU A 106 -8.65 0.83 9.04
N VAL A 107 -7.68 0.31 9.79
CA VAL A 107 -6.27 0.35 9.40
C VAL A 107 -5.77 -1.08 9.22
N SER A 108 -5.43 -1.43 8.00
CA SER A 108 -4.72 -2.66 7.64
C SER A 108 -3.24 -2.40 7.52
N TYR A 109 -2.42 -3.44 7.66
CA TYR A 109 -0.97 -3.35 7.58
C TYR A 109 -0.47 -4.06 6.33
N GLU A 110 0.43 -3.41 5.61
CA GLU A 110 1.10 -3.85 4.38
C GLU A 110 0.18 -4.04 3.17
N VAL A 111 -0.99 -4.66 3.31
CA VAL A 111 -1.95 -4.91 2.24
C VAL A 111 -3.39 -4.92 2.75
N THR A 112 -4.32 -4.57 1.87
CA THR A 112 -5.76 -4.78 2.08
C THR A 112 -6.46 -5.03 0.75
N ALA A 113 -7.68 -5.56 0.83
CA ALA A 113 -8.63 -5.63 -0.27
C ALA A 113 -9.94 -4.95 0.14
N ILE A 114 -10.52 -4.19 -0.78
CA ILE A 114 -11.86 -3.60 -0.65
C ILE A 114 -12.70 -4.19 -1.76
N PHE A 115 -13.68 -5.00 -1.41
CA PHE A 115 -14.32 -5.91 -2.36
C PHE A 115 -15.81 -6.06 -2.11
N ASN A 116 -16.52 -6.48 -3.13
CA ASN A 116 -17.88 -6.96 -3.03
C ASN A 116 -17.89 -8.46 -2.76
N ASN A 117 -18.61 -8.89 -1.74
CA ASN A 117 -18.60 -10.28 -1.30
C ASN A 117 -19.39 -11.22 -2.24
N GLU A 118 -20.33 -10.70 -3.01
CA GLU A 118 -21.15 -11.46 -3.96
C GLU A 118 -20.49 -11.58 -5.33
N SER A 119 -20.16 -10.45 -5.96
CA SER A 119 -19.51 -10.41 -7.28
C SER A 119 -18.02 -10.74 -7.23
N ARG A 120 -17.39 -10.67 -6.05
CA ARG A 120 -15.97 -10.91 -5.76
C ARG A 120 -15.00 -9.89 -6.38
N ASN A 121 -15.48 -8.94 -7.15
CA ASN A 121 -14.61 -7.89 -7.66
C ASN A 121 -14.12 -6.97 -6.53
N GLY A 122 -12.94 -6.42 -6.71
CA GLY A 122 -12.39 -5.55 -5.67
C GLY A 122 -11.06 -4.91 -6.00
N LEU A 123 -10.76 -3.89 -5.21
CA LEU A 123 -9.52 -3.15 -5.21
C LEU A 123 -8.55 -3.82 -4.24
N VAL A 124 -7.34 -4.12 -4.70
CA VAL A 124 -6.23 -4.54 -3.84
C VAL A 124 -5.18 -3.43 -3.82
N ILE A 125 -4.77 -3.04 -2.64
CA ILE A 125 -3.74 -2.02 -2.41
C ILE A 125 -2.76 -2.50 -1.33
N GLY A 126 -1.47 -2.28 -1.54
CA GLY A 126 -0.44 -2.65 -0.58
C GLY A 126 0.95 -2.17 -0.97
N SER A 127 1.87 -2.16 -0.02
CA SER A 127 3.28 -1.85 -0.26
C SER A 127 4.00 -3.04 -0.86
N VAL A 128 4.91 -2.79 -1.82
CA VAL A 128 5.82 -3.81 -2.37
C VAL A 128 7.29 -3.54 -1.98
N GLU A 129 7.55 -2.48 -1.23
CA GLU A 129 8.87 -2.16 -0.66
C GLU A 129 8.75 -2.09 0.87
N HIS A 130 9.61 -2.83 1.58
CA HIS A 130 9.54 -3.02 3.03
C HIS A 130 10.87 -2.72 3.75
N ASP A 131 11.84 -2.13 3.06
CA ASP A 131 13.20 -1.87 3.57
C ASP A 131 13.29 -0.63 4.47
N ASN A 132 12.46 0.39 4.23
CA ASN A 132 12.50 1.65 4.99
C ASN A 132 11.21 1.96 5.76
N TRP A 133 10.09 1.38 5.36
CA TRP A 133 8.79 1.77 5.86
C TRP A 133 7.98 0.57 6.37
N LYS A 134 7.38 0.70 7.54
CA LYS A 134 6.19 -0.05 7.89
C LYS A 134 4.99 0.66 7.26
N THR A 135 4.17 -0.08 6.54
CA THR A 135 3.08 0.50 5.76
C THR A 135 1.72 0.23 6.40
N GLY A 136 0.93 1.28 6.51
CA GLY A 136 -0.48 1.22 6.90
C GLY A 136 -1.39 1.63 5.76
N ILE A 137 -2.57 1.01 5.69
CA ILE A 137 -3.64 1.39 4.77
C ILE A 137 -4.87 1.73 5.61
N SER A 138 -5.18 3.02 5.65
CA SER A 138 -6.36 3.54 6.34
C SER A 138 -7.52 3.65 5.36
N ILE A 139 -8.65 3.02 5.71
CA ILE A 139 -9.91 3.10 5.00
C ILE A 139 -10.85 3.87 5.90
N GLY A 140 -11.15 5.11 5.54
CA GLY A 140 -12.01 6.00 6.32
C GLY A 140 -13.47 5.65 6.17
N LYS A 141 -14.22 5.99 7.21
CA LYS A 141 -15.66 5.82 7.27
C LYS A 141 -16.34 6.50 6.08
N GLY A 142 -17.12 5.72 5.35
CA GLY A 142 -18.04 6.18 4.32
C GLY A 142 -19.46 5.67 4.60
N ASP A 143 -20.20 5.41 3.55
CA ASP A 143 -21.43 4.64 3.58
C ASP A 143 -21.21 3.23 3.00
N ARG A 144 -22.28 2.45 2.82
CA ARG A 144 -22.18 1.06 2.34
C ARG A 144 -21.53 0.90 0.97
N ASP A 145 -21.57 1.95 0.17
CA ASP A 145 -21.16 1.94 -1.25
C ASP A 145 -19.96 2.84 -1.51
N ASN A 146 -19.55 3.63 -0.52
CA ASN A 146 -18.50 4.62 -0.64
C ASN A 146 -17.47 4.47 0.49
N ILE A 147 -16.24 4.79 0.17
CA ILE A 147 -15.14 4.93 1.11
C ILE A 147 -14.95 6.41 1.38
N GLY A 148 -14.96 6.83 2.64
CA GLY A 148 -14.78 8.22 3.03
C GLY A 148 -13.36 8.73 2.80
N SER A 149 -12.36 7.83 2.88
CA SER A 149 -10.98 8.12 2.51
C SER A 149 -10.20 6.82 2.29
N LEU A 150 -9.16 6.86 1.45
CA LEU A 150 -8.21 5.78 1.31
C LEU A 150 -6.79 6.34 1.34
N VAL A 151 -6.03 5.97 2.35
CA VAL A 151 -4.66 6.45 2.54
C VAL A 151 -3.73 5.25 2.71
N CYS A 152 -2.80 5.05 1.77
CA CYS A 152 -1.70 4.11 1.93
C CYS A 152 -0.42 4.89 2.22
N TYR A 153 0.21 4.61 3.36
CA TYR A 153 1.34 5.39 3.85
C TYR A 153 2.39 4.54 4.54
N GLY A 154 3.65 4.92 4.40
CA GLY A 154 4.75 4.44 5.21
C GLY A 154 4.94 5.30 6.45
N GLY A 155 5.49 4.72 7.51
CA GLY A 155 5.76 5.39 8.78
C GLY A 155 4.72 5.13 9.85
N ILE A 156 4.06 3.97 9.82
CA ILE A 156 3.16 3.57 10.88
C ILE A 156 3.93 3.25 12.16
N ALA A 157 3.46 3.78 13.28
CA ALA A 157 3.92 3.46 14.61
C ALA A 157 2.75 3.66 15.56
N ASP A 158 2.25 2.59 16.16
CA ASP A 158 1.15 2.61 17.10
C ASP A 158 1.24 1.44 18.08
N GLU A 159 0.30 1.35 19.00
CA GLU A 159 0.26 0.29 20.00
C GLU A 159 0.14 -1.11 19.39
N GLN A 160 -0.53 -1.24 18.24
CA GLN A 160 -0.75 -2.53 17.59
C GLN A 160 0.51 -3.05 16.91
N THR A 161 1.40 -2.15 16.50
CA THR A 161 2.73 -2.48 15.99
C THR A 161 3.77 -2.63 17.10
N ARG A 162 3.37 -2.49 18.37
CA ARG A 162 4.23 -2.41 19.57
C ARG A 162 5.21 -1.25 19.57
N ASP A 163 5.07 -0.34 18.67
CA ASP A 163 5.92 0.82 18.56
C ASP A 163 5.21 2.03 19.14
N VAL A 164 5.28 2.18 20.44
CA VAL A 164 4.71 3.33 21.16
C VAL A 164 5.40 4.66 20.82
N LYS A 165 6.51 4.59 20.11
CA LYS A 165 7.26 5.76 19.62
C LYS A 165 7.41 5.68 18.11
N ALA A 166 7.45 6.83 17.44
CA ALA A 166 7.79 6.90 16.04
C ALA A 166 9.15 6.25 15.77
N HIS A 167 9.26 5.49 14.67
CA HIS A 167 10.49 4.81 14.25
C HIS A 167 11.63 5.73 13.83
N GLY A 168 11.44 7.03 13.90
CA GLY A 168 12.33 8.01 13.35
C GLY A 168 11.83 8.51 12.00
N ALA A 169 12.74 9.04 11.21
CA ALA A 169 12.43 9.66 9.93
C ALA A 169 13.47 9.30 8.89
N LEU A 170 13.07 9.20 7.63
CA LEU A 170 14.03 9.28 6.53
C LEU A 170 14.49 10.71 6.38
N ALA A 171 15.81 10.90 6.29
CA ALA A 171 16.43 12.20 6.12
C ALA A 171 17.36 12.21 4.90
N GLY A 172 17.47 13.35 4.23
CA GLY A 172 18.33 13.55 3.08
C GLY A 172 17.85 14.70 2.19
N LYS A 173 18.63 15.05 1.19
CA LYS A 173 18.20 16.03 0.16
C LYS A 173 17.15 15.46 -0.80
N LYS A 174 17.03 14.15 -0.83
CA LYS A 174 15.99 13.41 -1.56
C LYS A 174 15.53 12.24 -0.72
N ILE A 175 14.25 12.19 -0.45
CA ILE A 175 13.60 11.08 0.27
C ILE A 175 12.48 10.49 -0.59
N LYS A 176 12.15 9.22 -0.37
CA LYS A 176 11.21 8.46 -1.18
C LYS A 176 10.16 7.79 -0.30
N SER A 177 8.91 7.81 -0.74
CA SER A 177 7.81 7.03 -0.16
C SER A 177 7.99 5.52 -0.43
N PRO A 178 7.24 4.65 0.26
CA PRO A 178 7.12 3.27 -0.18
C PRO A 178 6.52 3.20 -1.58
N LYS A 179 6.87 2.16 -2.34
CA LYS A 179 6.21 1.85 -3.61
C LYS A 179 4.96 1.03 -3.34
N VAL A 180 3.84 1.48 -3.85
CA VAL A 180 2.51 0.93 -3.60
C VAL A 180 1.97 0.29 -4.87
N PHE A 181 1.46 -0.92 -4.72
CA PHE A 181 0.65 -1.67 -5.67
C PHE A 181 -0.81 -1.24 -5.54
N LEU A 182 -1.47 -1.03 -6.67
CA LEU A 182 -2.88 -0.68 -6.74
C LEU A 182 -3.49 -1.34 -7.97
N GLY A 183 -4.46 -2.24 -7.78
CA GLY A 183 -5.15 -2.93 -8.87
C GLY A 183 -6.61 -3.25 -8.54
N PHE A 184 -7.46 -3.21 -9.56
CA PHE A 184 -8.86 -3.63 -9.47
C PHE A 184 -9.02 -4.94 -10.23
N PHE A 185 -9.62 -5.95 -9.62
CA PHE A 185 -9.69 -7.31 -10.11
C PHE A 185 -11.14 -7.81 -10.13
N GLU A 186 -11.45 -8.68 -11.08
CA GLU A 186 -12.74 -9.40 -11.12
C GLU A 186 -12.89 -10.32 -9.90
N ASN A 187 -11.77 -10.81 -9.37
CA ASN A 187 -11.72 -11.57 -8.13
C ASN A 187 -10.59 -11.02 -7.24
N TRP A 188 -10.93 -10.44 -6.11
CA TRP A 188 -9.97 -9.86 -5.18
C TRP A 188 -8.91 -10.84 -4.64
N CYS A 189 -9.23 -12.16 -4.61
CA CYS A 189 -8.25 -13.18 -4.22
C CYS A 189 -7.12 -13.27 -5.24
N ASP A 190 -7.44 -13.20 -6.55
CA ASP A 190 -6.43 -13.18 -7.62
C ASP A 190 -5.59 -11.90 -7.54
N GLY A 191 -6.22 -10.81 -7.09
CA GLY A 191 -5.54 -9.55 -6.78
C GLY A 191 -4.51 -9.68 -5.65
N LEU A 192 -4.82 -10.42 -4.59
CA LEU A 192 -3.85 -10.70 -3.52
C LEU A 192 -2.72 -11.61 -3.99
N GLU A 193 -3.00 -12.58 -4.88
CA GLU A 193 -1.94 -13.37 -5.51
C GLU A 193 -1.06 -12.52 -6.43
N ALA A 194 -1.65 -11.61 -7.19
CA ALA A 194 -0.90 -10.67 -8.03
C ALA A 194 0.00 -9.75 -7.17
N TYR A 195 -0.52 -9.28 -6.03
CA TYR A 195 0.26 -8.54 -5.04
C TYR A 195 1.44 -9.36 -4.49
N ALA A 196 1.20 -10.61 -4.09
CA ALA A 196 2.26 -11.50 -3.61
C ALA A 196 3.35 -11.73 -4.68
N LYS A 197 2.95 -11.93 -5.95
CA LYS A 197 3.88 -12.03 -7.08
C LYS A 197 4.68 -10.74 -7.30
N ALA A 198 4.05 -9.57 -7.12
CA ALA A 198 4.73 -8.28 -7.21
C ALA A 198 5.77 -8.10 -6.09
N ASN A 199 5.46 -8.52 -4.86
CA ASN A 199 6.45 -8.56 -3.77
C ASN A 199 7.64 -9.47 -4.10
N ALA A 200 7.40 -10.65 -4.66
CA ALA A 200 8.45 -11.59 -5.04
C ALA A 200 9.38 -11.04 -6.13
N VAL A 201 8.96 -10.05 -6.91
CA VAL A 201 9.84 -9.34 -7.87
C VAL A 201 10.88 -8.47 -7.14
N ILE A 202 10.49 -7.81 -6.05
CA ILE A 202 11.37 -6.94 -5.24
C ILE A 202 12.22 -7.78 -4.28
N ALA A 203 11.57 -8.72 -3.58
CA ALA A 203 12.18 -9.57 -2.57
C ALA A 203 11.87 -11.03 -2.89
N PRO A 204 12.62 -11.65 -3.81
CA PRO A 204 12.36 -13.04 -4.20
C PRO A 204 12.55 -13.98 -3.01
N PRO A 205 11.70 -15.02 -2.90
CA PRO A 205 11.83 -16.01 -1.84
C PRO A 205 13.18 -16.71 -1.93
N LYS A 206 13.75 -17.04 -0.79
CA LYS A 206 14.99 -17.84 -0.73
C LYS A 206 14.70 -19.24 -1.28
N ALA A 207 15.61 -19.74 -2.12
CA ALA A 207 15.54 -21.13 -2.55
C ALA A 207 15.62 -22.06 -1.32
N TRP A 208 14.72 -23.03 -1.26
CA TRP A 208 14.67 -24.02 -0.20
C TRP A 208 14.77 -25.41 -0.81
N GLU A 209 15.97 -26.01 -0.71
CA GLU A 209 16.28 -27.31 -1.31
C GLU A 209 16.02 -28.50 -0.38
N LYS A 210 15.67 -28.21 0.88
CA LYS A 210 15.40 -29.24 1.88
C LYS A 210 13.90 -29.56 1.93
N ALA A 211 13.57 -30.72 2.49
CA ALA A 211 12.18 -31.06 2.78
C ALA A 211 11.57 -29.99 3.72
N VAL A 212 10.28 -29.72 3.54
CA VAL A 212 9.55 -28.82 4.44
C VAL A 212 9.71 -29.33 5.87
N PRO A 213 10.19 -28.50 6.82
CA PRO A 213 10.31 -28.92 8.21
C PRO A 213 8.95 -29.35 8.75
N PHE A 214 8.86 -30.54 9.28
CA PHE A 214 7.70 -31.04 9.99
C PHE A 214 8.07 -31.19 11.46
N GLY A 215 7.23 -30.67 12.34
CA GLY A 215 7.45 -30.73 13.78
C GLY A 215 6.16 -30.49 14.55
N TRP A 216 6.15 -30.93 15.78
CA TRP A 216 5.09 -30.68 16.72
C TRP A 216 5.57 -29.68 17.79
N ASN A 217 4.67 -28.78 18.18
CA ASN A 217 4.94 -27.80 19.21
C ASN A 217 3.83 -27.84 20.26
N SER A 218 4.22 -28.08 21.55
CA SER A 218 3.30 -28.08 22.66
C SER A 218 3.03 -26.71 23.27
N TRP A 219 3.60 -25.66 22.73
CA TRP A 219 3.41 -24.30 23.24
C TRP A 219 1.92 -23.92 23.29
N GLY A 220 1.42 -23.70 24.49
CA GLY A 220 0.02 -23.40 24.74
C GLY A 220 -0.93 -24.60 24.78
N ALA A 221 -0.41 -25.85 24.77
CA ALA A 221 -1.20 -27.06 24.89
C ALA A 221 -1.09 -27.69 26.29
N LEU A 222 -0.24 -27.14 27.19
CA LEU A 222 0.00 -27.56 28.55
C LEU A 222 -0.13 -26.36 29.50
#